data_314086839d50f027670f74959f39a70a
#
_entry.id   314086839d50f027670f74959f39a70a
#
_cell.length_a   1.000
_cell.length_b   1.000
_cell.length_c   1.000
_cell.angle_alpha   90.00
_cell.angle_beta   90.00
_cell.angle_gamma   90.00
#
_symmetry.space_group_name_H-M   'P 1'
#
loop_
_entity.id
_entity.type
_entity.pdbx_description
1 polymer ?
#
loop_
_entity_poly.entity_id
_entity_poly.type
_entity_poly.pdbx_seq_one_letter_code
_entity_poly.pdbx_strand_id
1 'polypeptide(L)'
;MNTLPKHWLITAIILHLLIAWFSVGHYHDDEYAQILNFATSKIGLDMQSQLMWEFEAGVRSGFQPFIAFLLSKATTFVGINSPFILAFIYRLISAIISLAATVVFIKAIANEVNSNNAFKWMVFFLFFSWILLFINVRFSSEGWATSFFILGFGLFLLPS
;
A
#
# COMPACT_ATOMS: atom_id res chain seq x y z
N MET A 1 -3.51 25.99 -16.08
CA MET A 1 -3.05 24.63 -15.68
C MET A 1 -3.37 24.40 -14.22
N ASN A 2 -4.10 23.35 -13.94
CA ASN A 2 -4.33 22.93 -12.57
C ASN A 2 -3.01 22.39 -11.97
N THR A 3 -2.68 22.80 -10.76
CA THR A 3 -1.44 22.38 -10.09
C THR A 3 -1.77 21.73 -8.76
N LEU A 4 -1.07 20.65 -8.44
CA LEU A 4 -1.22 19.96 -7.17
C LEU A 4 -0.73 20.86 -6.03
N PRO A 5 -1.57 21.20 -5.03
CA PRO A 5 -1.16 22.02 -3.90
C PRO A 5 -0.11 21.31 -3.04
N LYS A 6 1.10 21.86 -2.93
CA LYS A 6 2.21 21.25 -2.19
C LYS A 6 1.87 20.95 -0.71
N HIS A 7 1.15 21.87 -0.06
CA HIS A 7 0.74 21.69 1.33
C HIS A 7 -0.23 20.51 1.51
N TRP A 8 -1.11 20.23 0.54
CA TRP A 8 -1.99 19.05 0.60
C TRP A 8 -1.20 17.76 0.46
N LEU A 9 -0.21 17.73 -0.43
CA LEU A 9 0.67 16.57 -0.55
C LEU A 9 1.45 16.31 0.75
N ILE A 10 2.01 17.36 1.36
CA ILE A 10 2.72 17.25 2.64
C ILE A 10 1.78 16.72 3.74
N THR A 11 0.58 17.28 3.83
CA THR A 11 -0.43 16.82 4.80
C THR A 11 -0.83 15.37 4.54
N ALA A 12 -1.01 14.96 3.28
CA ALA A 12 -1.30 13.57 2.93
C ALA A 12 -0.17 12.63 3.35
N ILE A 13 1.10 13.00 3.11
CA ILE A 13 2.26 12.21 3.56
C ILE A 13 2.24 12.05 5.08
N ILE A 14 2.04 13.13 5.83
CA ILE A 14 2.00 13.09 7.29
C ILE A 14 0.85 12.18 7.77
N LEU A 15 -0.33 12.30 7.19
CA LEU A 15 -1.48 11.46 7.55
C LEU A 15 -1.21 9.98 7.28
N HIS A 16 -0.65 9.63 6.12
CA HIS A 16 -0.30 8.25 5.80
C HIS A 16 0.75 7.69 6.78
N LEU A 17 1.75 8.48 7.16
CA LEU A 17 2.74 8.08 8.16
C LEU A 17 2.09 7.84 9.53
N LEU A 18 1.22 8.74 9.99
CA LEU A 18 0.50 8.60 11.25
C LEU A 18 -0.40 7.36 11.24
N ILE A 19 -1.16 7.16 10.17
CA ILE A 19 -2.04 5.99 10.05
C ILE A 19 -1.23 4.71 9.96
N ALA A 20 -0.13 4.66 9.22
CA ALA A 20 0.74 3.50 9.15
C ALA A 20 1.31 3.13 10.53
N TRP A 21 1.65 4.13 11.34
CA TRP A 21 2.18 3.92 12.69
C TRP A 21 1.12 3.48 13.70
N PHE A 22 -0.01 4.19 13.76
CA PHE A 22 -1.03 3.95 14.77
C PHE A 22 -2.07 2.89 14.39
N SER A 23 -2.07 2.43 13.14
CA SER A 23 -3.02 1.40 12.70
C SER A 23 -2.73 0.06 13.38
N VAL A 24 -3.76 -0.59 13.90
CA VAL A 24 -3.70 -1.91 14.53
C VAL A 24 -4.52 -2.93 13.76
N GLY A 25 -4.13 -4.19 13.87
CA GLY A 25 -4.84 -5.30 13.24
C GLY A 25 -4.62 -5.39 11.72
N HIS A 26 -5.39 -6.25 11.07
CA HIS A 26 -5.43 -6.45 9.64
C HIS A 26 -6.81 -6.02 9.10
N TYR A 27 -6.87 -5.71 7.83
CA TYR A 27 -8.12 -5.30 7.17
C TYR A 27 -9.03 -6.48 6.90
N HIS A 28 -8.45 -7.59 6.47
CA HIS A 28 -9.13 -8.83 6.14
C HIS A 28 -8.26 -10.01 6.57
N ASP A 29 -8.88 -11.13 6.92
CA ASP A 29 -8.15 -12.35 7.33
C ASP A 29 -7.16 -12.82 6.26
N ASP A 30 -7.46 -12.58 4.99
CA ASP A 30 -6.59 -12.91 3.86
C ASP A 30 -5.26 -12.14 3.88
N GLU A 31 -5.22 -10.89 4.38
CA GLU A 31 -3.98 -10.14 4.56
C GLU A 31 -3.01 -10.90 5.47
N TYR A 32 -3.53 -11.48 6.53
CA TYR A 32 -2.73 -12.27 7.47
C TYR A 32 -2.46 -13.69 6.94
N ALA A 33 -3.50 -14.42 6.56
CA ALA A 33 -3.40 -15.82 6.22
C ALA A 33 -2.66 -16.08 4.89
N GLN A 34 -2.92 -15.28 3.88
CA GLN A 34 -2.37 -15.48 2.53
C GLN A 34 -1.01 -14.81 2.30
N ILE A 35 -0.71 -13.74 3.03
CA ILE A 35 0.54 -12.99 2.84
C ILE A 35 1.52 -13.29 3.96
N LEU A 36 1.13 -13.00 5.20
CA LEU A 36 2.06 -13.10 6.33
C LEU A 36 2.36 -14.54 6.72
N ASN A 37 1.35 -15.43 6.76
CA ASN A 37 1.60 -16.83 7.05
C ASN A 37 2.44 -17.51 5.95
N PHE A 38 2.23 -17.17 4.67
CA PHE A 38 3.05 -17.67 3.59
C PHE A 38 4.51 -17.17 3.70
N ALA A 39 4.71 -15.92 4.10
CA ALA A 39 6.04 -15.38 4.34
C ALA A 39 6.72 -16.04 5.56
N THR A 40 6.01 -16.22 6.66
CA THR A 40 6.55 -16.81 7.91
C THR A 40 6.88 -18.28 7.75
N SER A 41 6.13 -19.05 6.97
CA SER A 41 6.45 -20.44 6.64
C SER A 41 7.81 -20.58 5.95
N LYS A 42 8.19 -19.60 5.12
CA LYS A 42 9.51 -19.54 4.44
C LYS A 42 10.66 -19.16 5.37
N ILE A 43 10.36 -18.59 6.54
CA ILE A 43 11.38 -18.27 7.56
C ILE A 43 11.66 -19.49 8.45
N GLY A 44 10.87 -20.56 8.35
CA GLY A 44 11.03 -21.77 9.13
C GLY A 44 10.28 -21.73 10.47
N LEU A 45 9.38 -20.78 10.66
CA LEU A 45 8.41 -20.83 11.75
C LEU A 45 7.37 -21.88 11.40
N ASP A 46 7.14 -22.84 12.31
CA ASP A 46 6.19 -23.94 12.09
C ASP A 46 4.75 -23.41 12.14
N MET A 47 4.30 -22.92 10.99
CA MET A 47 2.94 -22.44 10.76
C MET A 47 2.19 -23.35 9.78
N GLN A 48 2.70 -24.56 9.50
CA GLN A 48 2.10 -25.46 8.49
C GLN A 48 0.64 -25.79 8.80
N SER A 49 0.26 -25.90 10.07
CA SER A 49 -1.13 -26.14 10.49
C SER A 49 -2.06 -24.92 10.26
N GLN A 50 -1.52 -23.75 9.97
CA GLN A 50 -2.25 -22.51 9.73
C GLN A 50 -2.20 -22.05 8.28
N LEU A 51 -1.51 -22.79 7.40
CA LEU A 51 -1.47 -22.48 5.99
C LEU A 51 -2.81 -22.82 5.34
N MET A 52 -3.32 -21.90 4.55
CA MET A 52 -4.53 -22.13 3.78
C MET A 52 -4.27 -23.14 2.65
N TRP A 53 -5.31 -23.88 2.24
CA TRP A 53 -5.25 -24.83 1.12
C TRP A 53 -4.68 -24.23 -0.17
N GLU A 54 -4.84 -22.93 -0.38
CA GLU A 54 -4.33 -22.18 -1.52
C GLU A 54 -2.81 -22.18 -1.61
N PHE A 55 -2.11 -22.32 -0.48
CA PHE A 55 -0.66 -22.45 -0.45
C PHE A 55 -0.21 -23.79 -1.05
N GLU A 56 -0.87 -24.89 -0.67
CA GLU A 56 -0.57 -26.21 -1.21
C GLU A 56 -0.95 -26.32 -2.68
N ALA A 57 -2.09 -25.74 -3.06
CA ALA A 57 -2.56 -25.73 -4.44
C ALA A 57 -1.76 -24.78 -5.36
N GLY A 58 -0.94 -23.86 -4.82
CA GLY A 58 -0.14 -22.91 -5.59
C GLY A 58 -0.94 -21.91 -6.42
N VAL A 59 -2.19 -21.63 -6.03
CA VAL A 59 -3.12 -20.77 -6.81
C VAL A 59 -2.97 -19.28 -6.51
N ARG A 60 -2.24 -18.91 -5.46
CA ARG A 60 -2.02 -17.50 -5.10
C ARG A 60 -0.65 -17.00 -5.54
N SER A 61 -0.59 -15.71 -5.88
CA SER A 61 0.66 -15.05 -6.21
C SER A 61 1.61 -15.04 -5.01
N GLY A 62 2.83 -15.55 -5.21
CA GLY A 62 3.91 -15.47 -4.22
C GLY A 62 4.62 -14.12 -4.14
N PHE A 63 4.25 -13.13 -4.97
CA PHE A 63 4.98 -11.86 -5.08
C PHE A 63 5.00 -11.06 -3.78
N GLN A 64 3.83 -10.79 -3.21
CA GLN A 64 3.72 -10.00 -1.97
C GLN A 64 4.22 -10.77 -0.74
N PRO A 65 3.91 -12.09 -0.57
CA PRO A 65 4.57 -12.94 0.44
C PRO A 65 6.10 -12.95 0.33
N PHE A 66 6.66 -12.96 -0.89
CA PHE A 66 8.11 -12.91 -1.08
C PHE A 66 8.70 -11.57 -0.62
N ILE A 67 8.04 -10.45 -0.89
CA ILE A 67 8.45 -9.13 -0.37
C ILE A 67 8.38 -9.12 1.17
N ALA A 68 7.31 -9.64 1.75
CA ALA A 68 7.19 -9.76 3.20
C ALA A 68 8.31 -10.61 3.81
N PHE A 69 8.65 -11.74 3.17
CA PHE A 69 9.79 -12.57 3.55
C PHE A 69 11.12 -11.80 3.52
N LEU A 70 11.41 -11.08 2.42
CA LEU A 70 12.65 -10.30 2.28
C LEU A 70 12.75 -9.21 3.35
N LEU A 71 11.67 -8.50 3.61
CA LEU A 71 11.63 -7.46 4.63
C LEU A 71 11.84 -8.04 6.04
N SER A 72 11.21 -9.17 6.35
CA SER A 72 11.42 -9.87 7.61
C SER A 72 12.87 -10.31 7.79
N LYS A 73 13.49 -10.85 6.74
CA LYS A 73 14.92 -11.23 6.77
C LYS A 73 15.82 -10.01 6.94
N ALA A 74 15.56 -8.92 6.22
CA ALA A 74 16.33 -7.69 6.31
C ALA A 74 16.25 -7.07 7.72
N THR A 75 15.05 -6.97 8.30
CA THR A 75 14.86 -6.43 9.65
C THR A 75 15.55 -7.29 10.72
N THR A 76 15.44 -8.61 10.62
CA THR A 76 16.13 -9.55 11.50
C THR A 76 17.64 -9.41 11.38
N PHE A 77 18.18 -9.27 10.16
CA PHE A 77 19.61 -9.07 9.92
C PHE A 77 20.16 -7.80 10.57
N VAL A 78 19.37 -6.73 10.62
CA VAL A 78 19.73 -5.46 11.29
C VAL A 78 19.44 -5.49 12.80
N GLY A 79 18.94 -6.61 13.34
CA GLY A 79 18.62 -6.77 14.75
C GLY A 79 17.26 -6.21 15.17
N ILE A 80 16.41 -5.84 14.21
CA ILE A 80 15.04 -5.36 14.48
C ILE A 80 14.11 -6.57 14.52
N ASN A 81 13.78 -7.04 15.73
CA ASN A 81 12.92 -8.20 15.94
C ASN A 81 11.51 -7.84 16.43
N SER A 82 11.17 -6.54 16.45
CA SER A 82 9.86 -6.07 16.90
C SER A 82 8.79 -6.30 15.81
N PRO A 83 7.73 -7.09 16.08
CA PRO A 83 6.66 -7.29 15.14
C PRO A 83 5.90 -5.98 14.82
N PHE A 84 5.87 -5.03 15.75
CA PHE A 84 5.24 -3.72 15.54
C PHE A 84 6.00 -2.89 14.51
N ILE A 85 7.35 -2.89 14.58
CA ILE A 85 8.18 -2.18 13.59
C ILE A 85 8.05 -2.84 12.22
N LEU A 86 8.03 -4.16 12.15
CA LEU A 86 7.84 -4.89 10.90
C LEU A 86 6.47 -4.57 10.27
N ALA A 87 5.40 -4.59 11.07
CA ALA A 87 4.07 -4.21 10.61
C ALA A 87 4.00 -2.75 10.12
N PHE A 88 4.70 -1.84 10.80
CA PHE A 88 4.83 -0.46 10.35
C PHE A 88 5.55 -0.37 8.99
N ILE A 89 6.64 -1.11 8.80
CA ILE A 89 7.39 -1.13 7.52
C ILE A 89 6.49 -1.63 6.38
N TYR A 90 5.71 -2.69 6.58
CA TYR A 90 4.77 -3.18 5.58
C TYR A 90 3.75 -2.11 5.18
N ARG A 91 3.16 -1.43 6.16
CA ARG A 91 2.20 -0.36 5.95
C ARG A 91 2.82 0.87 5.29
N LEU A 92 4.04 1.20 5.66
CA LEU A 92 4.79 2.31 5.07
C LEU A 92 5.05 2.09 3.57
N ILE A 93 5.44 0.88 3.18
CA ILE A 93 5.66 0.54 1.77
C ILE A 93 4.34 0.65 0.99
N SER A 94 3.24 0.13 1.53
CA SER A 94 1.91 0.27 0.90
C SER A 94 1.52 1.74 0.75
N ALA A 95 1.73 2.55 1.79
CA ALA A 95 1.48 3.99 1.77
C ALA A 95 2.29 4.73 0.69
N ILE A 96 3.57 4.37 0.53
CA ILE A 96 4.45 4.97 -0.49
C ILE A 96 3.94 4.62 -1.90
N ILE A 97 3.62 3.34 -2.15
CA ILE A 97 3.13 2.89 -3.46
C ILE A 97 1.82 3.59 -3.81
N SER A 98 0.86 3.63 -2.90
CA SER A 98 -0.45 4.23 -3.15
C SER A 98 -0.39 5.75 -3.28
N LEU A 99 0.42 6.44 -2.47
CA LEU A 99 0.64 7.89 -2.64
C LEU A 99 1.32 8.21 -3.98
N ALA A 100 2.34 7.45 -4.38
CA ALA A 100 2.99 7.63 -5.67
C ALA A 100 1.98 7.46 -6.81
N ALA A 101 1.17 6.40 -6.77
CA ALA A 101 0.12 6.13 -7.75
C ALA A 101 -0.89 7.29 -7.82
N THR A 102 -1.37 7.76 -6.68
CA THR A 102 -2.31 8.88 -6.57
C THR A 102 -1.72 10.16 -7.14
N VAL A 103 -0.46 10.49 -6.83
CA VAL A 103 0.22 11.69 -7.34
C VAL A 103 0.40 11.64 -8.85
N VAL A 104 0.81 10.48 -9.39
CA VAL A 104 0.96 10.29 -10.85
C VAL A 104 -0.39 10.47 -11.53
N PHE A 105 -1.44 9.83 -11.01
CA PHE A 105 -2.79 9.93 -11.54
C PHE A 105 -3.31 11.38 -11.51
N ILE A 106 -3.17 12.10 -10.40
CA ILE A 106 -3.57 13.52 -10.31
C ILE A 106 -2.85 14.37 -11.36
N LYS A 107 -1.55 14.16 -11.56
CA LYS A 107 -0.77 14.89 -12.57
C LYS A 107 -1.24 14.57 -13.99
N ALA A 108 -1.54 13.31 -14.26
CA ALA A 108 -1.99 12.86 -15.57
C ALA A 108 -3.31 13.51 -16.00
N ILE A 109 -4.26 13.64 -15.06
CA ILE A 109 -5.59 14.19 -15.38
C ILE A 109 -5.74 15.69 -15.08
N ALA A 110 -4.67 16.37 -14.61
CA ALA A 110 -4.73 17.77 -14.23
C ALA A 110 -5.19 18.70 -15.36
N ASN A 111 -4.85 18.39 -16.60
CA ASN A 111 -5.22 19.18 -17.78
C ASN A 111 -6.59 18.82 -18.34
N GLU A 112 -7.12 17.63 -18.01
CA GLU A 112 -8.42 17.16 -18.47
C GLU A 112 -9.57 17.77 -17.66
N VAL A 113 -9.29 18.20 -16.43
CA VAL A 113 -10.31 18.81 -15.56
C VAL A 113 -10.39 20.31 -15.80
N ASN A 114 -11.42 20.76 -16.51
CA ASN A 114 -11.59 22.15 -16.93
C ASN A 114 -11.85 23.12 -15.75
N SER A 115 -12.47 22.67 -14.66
CA SER A 115 -12.78 23.50 -13.51
C SER A 115 -11.73 23.37 -12.39
N ASN A 116 -11.10 24.47 -12.02
CA ASN A 116 -10.17 24.50 -10.89
C ASN A 116 -10.80 24.06 -9.56
N ASN A 117 -12.07 24.37 -9.34
CA ASN A 117 -12.79 23.91 -8.14
C ASN A 117 -13.03 22.40 -8.17
N ALA A 118 -13.45 21.85 -9.31
CA ALA A 118 -13.62 20.40 -9.46
C ALA A 118 -12.28 19.68 -9.25
N PHE A 119 -11.19 20.20 -9.79
CA PHE A 119 -9.84 19.66 -9.58
C PHE A 119 -9.44 19.66 -8.10
N LYS A 120 -9.65 20.77 -7.37
CA LYS A 120 -9.36 20.83 -5.94
C LYS A 120 -10.17 19.82 -5.15
N TRP A 121 -11.48 19.70 -5.40
CA TRP A 121 -12.32 18.72 -4.71
C TRP A 121 -11.88 17.29 -5.00
N MET A 122 -11.53 16.98 -6.23
CA MET A 122 -11.00 15.68 -6.61
C MET A 122 -9.71 15.37 -5.85
N VAL A 123 -8.73 16.29 -5.85
CA VAL A 123 -7.47 16.12 -5.11
C VAL A 123 -7.73 15.96 -3.61
N PHE A 124 -8.67 16.74 -3.07
CA PHE A 124 -9.07 16.64 -1.67
C PHE A 124 -9.62 15.24 -1.34
N PHE A 125 -10.55 14.72 -2.13
CA PHE A 125 -11.10 13.38 -1.89
C PHE A 125 -10.05 12.28 -2.06
N LEU A 126 -9.17 12.37 -3.05
CA LEU A 126 -8.12 11.39 -3.28
C LEU A 126 -7.10 11.32 -2.13
N PHE A 127 -6.81 12.44 -1.48
CA PHE A 127 -5.84 12.49 -0.40
C PHE A 127 -6.43 12.32 1.00
N PHE A 128 -7.68 12.76 1.21
CA PHE A 128 -8.24 12.92 2.56
C PHE A 128 -9.50 12.10 2.81
N SER A 129 -9.99 11.32 1.84
CA SER A 129 -11.05 10.36 2.11
C SER A 129 -10.56 9.34 3.15
N TRP A 130 -11.28 9.19 4.25
CA TRP A 130 -10.92 8.28 5.32
C TRP A 130 -10.81 6.82 4.85
N ILE A 131 -11.66 6.41 3.90
CA ILE A 131 -11.63 5.07 3.30
C ILE A 131 -10.31 4.85 2.56
N LEU A 132 -9.90 5.82 1.71
CA LEU A 132 -8.65 5.72 0.95
C LEU A 132 -7.45 5.76 1.88
N LEU A 133 -7.42 6.65 2.86
CA LEU A 133 -6.37 6.71 3.87
C LEU A 133 -6.22 5.38 4.61
N PHE A 134 -7.34 4.75 4.96
CA PHE A 134 -7.33 3.46 5.63
C PHE A 134 -6.82 2.33 4.74
N ILE A 135 -7.32 2.21 3.49
CA ILE A 135 -6.95 1.13 2.56
C ILE A 135 -5.52 1.29 2.06
N ASN A 136 -5.08 2.50 1.77
CA ASN A 136 -3.77 2.81 1.19
C ASN A 136 -2.58 2.41 2.07
N VAL A 137 -2.77 2.29 3.37
CA VAL A 137 -1.72 1.83 4.29
C VAL A 137 -1.75 0.32 4.54
N ARG A 138 -2.76 -0.40 4.04
CA ARG A 138 -2.87 -1.84 4.27
C ARG A 138 -1.95 -2.63 3.34
N PHE A 139 -1.26 -3.60 3.90
CA PHE A 139 -0.39 -4.50 3.16
C PHE A 139 -1.20 -5.66 2.58
N SER A 140 -2.19 -5.34 1.75
CA SER A 140 -3.10 -6.29 1.13
C SER A 140 -2.88 -6.40 -0.37
N SER A 141 -3.21 -7.56 -0.94
CA SER A 141 -3.07 -7.82 -2.38
C SER A 141 -3.97 -6.89 -3.20
N GLU A 142 -5.18 -6.63 -2.73
CA GLU A 142 -6.17 -5.76 -3.36
C GLU A 142 -5.69 -4.29 -3.36
N GLY A 143 -5.14 -3.83 -2.23
CA GLY A 143 -4.59 -2.48 -2.11
C GLY A 143 -3.42 -2.26 -3.07
N TRP A 144 -2.53 -3.24 -3.18
CA TRP A 144 -1.39 -3.17 -4.10
C TRP A 144 -1.84 -3.27 -5.56
N ALA A 145 -2.76 -4.20 -5.89
CA ALA A 145 -3.29 -4.33 -7.24
C ALA A 145 -3.96 -3.02 -7.70
N THR A 146 -4.78 -2.41 -6.85
CA THR A 146 -5.42 -1.12 -7.11
C THR A 146 -4.37 -0.02 -7.32
N SER A 147 -3.35 0.05 -6.47
CA SER A 147 -2.29 1.06 -6.56
C SER A 147 -1.49 0.92 -7.85
N PHE A 148 -1.10 -0.29 -8.22
CA PHE A 148 -0.39 -0.54 -9.48
C PHE A 148 -1.26 -0.28 -10.71
N PHE A 149 -2.55 -0.61 -10.65
CA PHE A 149 -3.49 -0.29 -11.72
C PHE A 149 -3.60 1.22 -11.92
N ILE A 150 -3.82 1.99 -10.85
CA ILE A 150 -3.90 3.46 -10.89
C ILE A 150 -2.59 4.07 -11.38
N LEU A 151 -1.45 3.55 -10.92
CA LEU A 151 -0.13 3.99 -11.36
C LEU A 151 0.06 3.76 -12.87
N GLY A 152 -0.21 2.54 -13.34
CA GLY A 152 -0.09 2.20 -14.77
C GLY A 152 -1.03 3.03 -15.63
N PHE A 153 -2.27 3.21 -15.20
CA PHE A 153 -3.25 4.03 -15.90
C PHE A 153 -2.84 5.52 -15.90
N GLY A 154 -2.34 6.03 -14.78
CA GLY A 154 -1.81 7.38 -14.70
C GLY A 154 -0.61 7.59 -15.62
N LEU A 155 0.34 6.65 -15.67
CA LEU A 155 1.50 6.71 -16.57
C LEU A 155 1.07 6.67 -18.05
N PHE A 156 0.05 5.88 -18.39
CA PHE A 156 -0.51 5.82 -19.74
C PHE A 156 -1.14 7.15 -20.18
N LEU A 157 -1.77 7.87 -19.26
CA LEU A 157 -2.41 9.16 -19.54
C LEU A 157 -1.45 10.35 -19.51
N LEU A 158 -0.23 10.19 -18.99
CA LEU A 158 0.75 11.28 -19.01
C LEU A 158 1.12 11.63 -20.46
N PRO A 159 1.07 12.91 -20.84
CA PRO A 159 1.52 13.33 -22.16
C PRO A 159 3.02 12.99 -22.34
N SER A 160 3.32 12.40 -23.49
CA SER A 160 4.69 12.10 -23.94
C SER A 160 5.49 13.37 -24.22
#